data_def381c9acc05e0c6a88a33edc04610c
#
_entry.id   def381c9acc05e0c6a88a33edc04610c
#
_cell.length_a   1.000
_cell.length_b   1.000
_cell.length_c   1.000
_cell.angle_alpha   90.00
_cell.angle_beta   90.00
_cell.angle_gamma   90.00
#
_symmetry.space_group_name_H-M   'P 1'
#
loop_
_entity.id
_entity.type
_entity.pdbx_description
1 polymer ?
#
loop_
_entity_poly.entity_id
_entity_poly.type
_entity_poly.pdbx_seq_one_letter_code
_entity_poly.pdbx_strand_id
1 'polypeptide(L)'
;MKRRTLTAALVMLIVALEIHAGTLADGKWSPASCGTRPAAPEIDSRSVDAYNRSLKAARDWQQKAQAYNDCIVKEANADNSVIAETANDEQARFRAEVEQLGAVATVAKAKLDSR
;
A
#
# COMPACT_ATOMS: atom_id res chain seq x y z
N MET A 1 -35.57 20.76 -42.57
CA MET A 1 -34.75 21.26 -41.43
C MET A 1 -34.01 20.07 -40.76
N LYS A 2 -32.70 19.98 -41.00
CA LYS A 2 -31.87 18.92 -40.43
C LYS A 2 -31.46 19.33 -39.00
N ARG A 3 -31.98 18.68 -37.99
CA ARG A 3 -31.52 18.82 -36.59
C ARG A 3 -30.21 18.02 -36.43
N ARG A 4 -29.10 18.73 -36.31
CA ARG A 4 -27.81 18.14 -35.94
C ARG A 4 -27.78 17.99 -34.42
N THR A 5 -27.92 16.76 -33.94
CA THR A 5 -27.66 16.40 -32.54
C THR A 5 -26.14 16.33 -32.33
N LEU A 6 -25.60 17.33 -31.62
CA LEU A 6 -24.23 17.25 -31.08
C LEU A 6 -24.24 16.32 -29.87
N THR A 7 -23.69 15.13 -30.04
CA THR A 7 -23.36 14.25 -28.94
C THR A 7 -22.04 14.73 -28.35
N ALA A 8 -22.10 15.41 -27.20
CA ALA A 8 -20.91 15.72 -26.42
C ALA A 8 -20.41 14.45 -25.74
N ALA A 9 -19.31 13.89 -26.22
CA ALA A 9 -18.62 12.80 -25.55
C ALA A 9 -17.88 13.37 -24.33
N LEU A 10 -18.40 13.06 -23.15
CA LEU A 10 -17.77 13.36 -21.87
C LEU A 10 -16.61 12.37 -21.68
N VAL A 11 -15.38 12.79 -21.98
CA VAL A 11 -14.18 12.02 -21.67
C VAL A 11 -13.93 12.17 -20.17
N MET A 12 -14.32 11.16 -19.38
CA MET A 12 -13.91 11.05 -17.99
C MET A 12 -12.41 10.72 -17.95
N LEU A 13 -11.62 11.71 -17.57
CA LEU A 13 -10.21 11.51 -17.24
C LEU A 13 -10.14 10.78 -15.90
N ILE A 14 -9.98 9.47 -15.94
CA ILE A 14 -9.69 8.65 -14.74
C ILE A 14 -8.22 8.95 -14.42
N VAL A 15 -7.99 9.84 -13.46
CA VAL A 15 -6.68 9.99 -12.83
C VAL A 15 -6.48 8.72 -11.99
N ALA A 16 -5.74 7.76 -12.51
CA ALA A 16 -5.26 6.64 -11.74
C ALA A 16 -4.29 7.21 -10.68
N LEU A 17 -4.75 7.29 -9.44
CA LEU A 17 -3.87 7.47 -8.29
C LEU A 17 -3.01 6.21 -8.22
N GLU A 18 -1.79 6.32 -8.73
CA GLU A 18 -0.80 5.27 -8.54
C GLU A 18 -0.47 5.18 -7.05
N ILE A 19 -1.11 4.23 -6.37
CA ILE A 19 -0.77 3.86 -5.00
C ILE A 19 0.54 3.09 -5.10
N HIS A 20 1.65 3.75 -4.81
CA HIS A 20 2.95 3.10 -4.75
C HIS A 20 3.01 2.27 -3.47
N ALA A 21 2.76 0.97 -3.60
CA ALA A 21 3.00 0.00 -2.55
C ALA A 21 4.49 -0.37 -2.49
N GLY A 22 4.99 -0.68 -1.30
CA GLY A 22 6.31 -1.27 -1.12
C GLY A 22 6.42 -2.65 -1.78
N THR A 23 7.61 -3.21 -1.79
CA THR A 23 7.89 -4.51 -2.40
C THR A 23 8.22 -5.54 -1.32
N LEU A 24 7.58 -6.71 -1.41
CA LEU A 24 7.91 -7.87 -0.59
C LEU A 24 8.69 -8.88 -1.44
N ALA A 25 9.96 -9.10 -1.10
CA ALA A 25 10.82 -10.05 -1.78
C ALA A 25 11.70 -10.80 -0.77
N ASP A 26 11.88 -12.09 -0.94
CA ASP A 26 12.70 -12.95 -0.07
C ASP A 26 12.38 -12.80 1.44
N GLY A 27 11.11 -12.64 1.78
CA GLY A 27 10.63 -12.45 3.15
C GLY A 27 10.97 -11.08 3.75
N LYS A 28 11.40 -10.11 2.94
CA LYS A 28 11.70 -8.74 3.35
C LYS A 28 10.85 -7.74 2.58
N TRP A 29 10.28 -6.80 3.33
CA TRP A 29 9.56 -5.68 2.77
C TRP A 29 10.49 -4.48 2.57
N SER A 30 10.31 -3.74 1.48
CA SER A 30 11.04 -2.50 1.17
C SER A 30 10.06 -1.39 0.80
N PRO A 31 10.28 -0.15 1.25
CA PRO A 31 9.43 0.98 0.89
C PRO A 31 9.58 1.37 -0.58
N ALA A 32 8.53 1.95 -1.16
CA ALA A 32 8.53 2.43 -2.55
C ALA A 32 9.05 3.86 -2.69
N SER A 33 8.77 4.74 -1.72
CA SER A 33 8.92 6.20 -1.86
C SER A 33 9.75 6.86 -0.76
N CYS A 34 10.47 6.08 0.07
CA CYS A 34 11.24 6.64 1.18
C CYS A 34 12.70 6.98 0.83
N GLY A 35 13.11 6.70 -0.40
CA GLY A 35 14.48 6.94 -0.85
C GLY A 35 15.49 5.99 -0.23
N THR A 36 16.75 6.43 -0.21
CA THR A 36 17.86 5.63 0.33
C THR A 36 17.99 5.83 1.83
N ARG A 37 18.22 4.76 2.56
CA ARG A 37 18.53 4.82 4.00
C ARG A 37 19.76 5.69 4.25
N PRO A 38 19.68 6.72 5.11
CA PRO A 38 20.84 7.56 5.45
C PRO A 38 21.93 6.76 6.16
N ALA A 39 23.17 6.89 5.70
CA ALA A 39 24.32 6.26 6.34
C ALA A 39 24.78 7.09 7.54
N ALA A 40 25.04 6.42 8.67
CA ALA A 40 25.58 7.08 9.86
C ALA A 40 27.01 7.58 9.59
N PRO A 41 27.35 8.82 10.00
CA PRO A 41 28.70 9.33 9.88
C PRO A 41 29.63 8.68 10.91
N GLU A 42 30.91 8.69 10.59
CA GLU A 42 31.96 8.29 11.55
C GLU A 42 32.32 9.44 12.48
N ILE A 43 32.67 9.12 13.71
CA ILE A 43 33.18 10.10 14.69
C ILE A 43 34.69 10.19 14.57
N ASP A 44 35.18 11.38 14.20
CA ASP A 44 36.60 11.66 14.06
C ASP A 44 37.17 12.21 15.38
N SER A 45 38.00 11.44 16.05
CA SER A 45 38.59 11.79 17.35
C SER A 45 40.01 12.32 17.27
N ARG A 46 40.53 12.65 16.06
CA ARG A 46 41.94 13.10 15.88
C ARG A 46 42.19 14.48 16.42
N SER A 47 41.18 15.33 16.56
CA SER A 47 41.24 16.66 17.17
C SER A 47 39.90 17.07 17.73
N VAL A 48 39.87 18.09 18.61
CA VAL A 48 38.63 18.68 19.15
C VAL A 48 37.76 19.22 18.02
N ASP A 49 38.34 19.91 17.06
CA ASP A 49 37.59 20.48 15.93
C ASP A 49 37.01 19.39 15.04
N ALA A 50 37.75 18.30 14.77
CA ALA A 50 37.26 17.15 14.00
C ALA A 50 36.12 16.46 14.74
N TYR A 51 36.23 16.26 16.05
CA TYR A 51 35.19 15.70 16.89
C TYR A 51 33.91 16.55 16.85
N ASN A 52 34.03 17.86 17.04
CA ASN A 52 32.90 18.76 17.01
C ASN A 52 32.18 18.77 15.65
N ARG A 53 32.93 18.72 14.55
CA ARG A 53 32.31 18.55 13.19
C ARG A 53 31.58 17.21 13.06
N SER A 54 32.15 16.13 13.60
CA SER A 54 31.52 14.82 13.60
C SER A 54 30.21 14.81 14.38
N LEU A 55 30.15 15.49 15.53
CA LEU A 55 28.93 15.62 16.31
C LEU A 55 27.83 16.40 15.57
N LYS A 56 28.22 17.44 14.84
CA LYS A 56 27.26 18.16 13.99
C LYS A 56 26.73 17.26 12.88
N ALA A 57 27.60 16.53 12.19
CA ALA A 57 27.22 15.57 11.17
C ALA A 57 26.31 14.45 11.72
N ALA A 58 26.56 13.97 12.94
CA ALA A 58 25.74 12.99 13.62
C ALA A 58 24.31 13.52 13.89
N ARG A 59 24.20 14.78 14.32
CA ARG A 59 22.90 15.43 14.53
C ARG A 59 22.11 15.60 13.22
N ASP A 60 22.77 16.04 12.17
CA ASP A 60 22.17 16.18 10.85
C ASP A 60 21.69 14.80 10.30
N TRP A 61 22.50 13.76 10.51
CA TRP A 61 22.13 12.40 10.18
C TRP A 61 20.93 11.90 10.98
N GLN A 62 20.87 12.17 12.30
CA GLN A 62 19.73 11.78 13.14
C GLN A 62 18.40 12.34 12.62
N GLN A 63 18.40 13.59 12.18
CA GLN A 63 17.19 14.21 11.60
C GLN A 63 16.77 13.50 10.30
N LYS A 64 17.72 13.21 9.43
CA LYS A 64 17.45 12.50 8.16
C LYS A 64 17.00 11.05 8.41
N ALA A 65 17.63 10.37 9.37
CA ALA A 65 17.29 9.01 9.75
C ALA A 65 15.89 8.94 10.37
N GLN A 66 15.51 9.92 11.18
CA GLN A 66 14.16 10.02 11.74
C GLN A 66 13.12 10.20 10.63
N ALA A 67 13.35 11.12 9.70
CA ALA A 67 12.43 11.32 8.56
C ALA A 67 12.29 10.07 7.70
N TYR A 68 13.39 9.35 7.47
CA TYR A 68 13.37 8.07 6.76
C TYR A 68 12.55 7.01 7.51
N ASN A 69 12.75 6.87 8.82
CA ASN A 69 11.99 5.94 9.64
C ASN A 69 10.50 6.27 9.68
N ASP A 70 10.14 7.54 9.79
CA ASP A 70 8.74 7.99 9.77
C ASP A 70 8.07 7.64 8.43
N CYS A 71 8.79 7.82 7.32
CA CYS A 71 8.35 7.42 6.00
C CYS A 71 8.11 5.90 5.91
N ILE A 72 9.06 5.09 6.39
CA ILE A 72 8.94 3.62 6.40
C ILE A 72 7.72 3.17 7.19
N VAL A 73 7.51 3.72 8.39
CA VAL A 73 6.34 3.36 9.23
C VAL A 73 5.04 3.72 8.53
N LYS A 74 4.98 4.88 7.90
CA LYS A 74 3.80 5.33 7.15
C LYS A 74 3.48 4.40 5.97
N GLU A 75 4.47 4.08 5.15
CA GLU A 75 4.27 3.17 4.01
C GLU A 75 3.93 1.75 4.46
N ALA A 76 4.62 1.22 5.47
CA ALA A 76 4.34 -0.11 6.00
C ALA A 76 2.91 -0.21 6.55
N ASN A 77 2.43 0.80 7.25
CA ASN A 77 1.06 0.83 7.77
C ASN A 77 0.03 0.90 6.63
N ALA A 78 0.31 1.65 5.57
CA ALA A 78 -0.57 1.72 4.40
C ALA A 78 -0.65 0.35 3.69
N ASP A 79 0.49 -0.31 3.47
CA ASP A 79 0.53 -1.64 2.86
C ASP A 79 -0.17 -2.70 3.72
N ASN A 80 0.03 -2.66 5.04
CA ASN A 80 -0.66 -3.55 5.98
C ASN A 80 -2.18 -3.37 5.94
N SER A 81 -2.67 -2.14 5.81
CA SER A 81 -4.11 -1.87 5.68
C SER A 81 -4.67 -2.49 4.40
N VAL A 82 -4.00 -2.33 3.27
CA VAL A 82 -4.43 -2.92 2.00
C VAL A 82 -4.44 -4.45 2.07
N ILE A 83 -3.42 -5.07 2.67
CA ILE A 83 -3.36 -6.52 2.85
C ILE A 83 -4.53 -7.00 3.72
N ALA A 84 -4.79 -6.33 4.85
CA ALA A 84 -5.88 -6.68 5.74
C ALA A 84 -7.26 -6.50 5.09
N GLU A 85 -7.48 -5.41 4.37
CA GLU A 85 -8.73 -5.16 3.63
C GLU A 85 -8.95 -6.24 2.57
N THR A 86 -7.95 -6.54 1.76
CA THR A 86 -8.04 -7.58 0.73
C THR A 86 -8.39 -8.94 1.32
N ALA A 87 -7.74 -9.33 2.43
CA ALA A 87 -8.04 -10.60 3.11
C ALA A 87 -9.46 -10.62 3.67
N ASN A 88 -9.91 -9.51 4.25
CA ASN A 88 -11.28 -9.39 4.78
C ASN A 88 -12.33 -9.46 3.68
N ASP A 89 -12.08 -8.80 2.56
CA ASP A 89 -12.98 -8.83 1.40
C ASP A 89 -13.09 -10.24 0.80
N GLU A 90 -11.98 -10.94 0.67
CA GLU A 90 -11.97 -12.33 0.19
C GLU A 90 -12.72 -13.27 1.15
N GLN A 91 -12.59 -13.08 2.47
CA GLN A 91 -13.36 -13.85 3.44
C GLN A 91 -14.86 -13.55 3.35
N ALA A 92 -15.25 -12.29 3.19
CA ALA A 92 -16.65 -11.90 3.01
C ALA A 92 -17.23 -12.51 1.72
N ARG A 93 -16.48 -12.45 0.65
CA ARG A 93 -16.84 -13.06 -0.64
C ARG A 93 -17.04 -14.57 -0.52
N PHE A 94 -16.11 -15.25 0.13
CA PHE A 94 -16.22 -16.69 0.36
C PHE A 94 -17.48 -17.05 1.14
N ARG A 95 -17.82 -16.33 2.22
CA ARG A 95 -19.06 -16.55 2.99
C ARG A 95 -20.30 -16.36 2.13
N ALA A 96 -20.33 -15.31 1.32
CA ALA A 96 -21.45 -15.04 0.41
C ALA A 96 -21.62 -16.16 -0.64
N GLU A 97 -20.54 -16.64 -1.18
CA GLU A 97 -20.56 -17.76 -2.15
C GLU A 97 -21.06 -19.06 -1.51
N VAL A 98 -20.65 -19.35 -0.26
CA VAL A 98 -21.13 -20.51 0.50
C VAL A 98 -22.65 -20.41 0.75
N GLU A 99 -23.15 -19.26 1.16
CA GLU A 99 -24.56 -19.02 1.37
C GLU A 99 -25.38 -19.17 0.07
N GLN A 100 -24.89 -18.60 -1.02
CA GLN A 100 -25.52 -18.70 -2.33
C GLN A 100 -25.54 -20.15 -2.82
N LEU A 101 -24.47 -20.86 -2.68
CA LEU A 101 -24.38 -22.27 -3.05
C LEU A 101 -25.36 -23.15 -2.25
N GLY A 102 -25.46 -22.87 -0.94
CA GLY A 102 -26.45 -23.53 -0.07
C GLY A 102 -27.89 -23.27 -0.50
N ALA A 103 -28.21 -22.04 -0.86
CA ALA A 103 -29.53 -21.67 -1.37
C ALA A 103 -29.86 -22.37 -2.69
N VAL A 104 -28.92 -22.40 -3.62
CA VAL A 104 -29.06 -23.10 -4.91
C VAL A 104 -29.24 -24.61 -4.70
N ALA A 105 -28.48 -25.22 -3.80
CA ALA A 105 -28.59 -26.64 -3.48
C ALA A 105 -29.96 -26.98 -2.88
N THR A 106 -30.50 -26.14 -2.00
CA THR A 106 -31.82 -26.31 -1.40
C THR A 106 -32.92 -26.27 -2.48
N VAL A 107 -32.87 -25.31 -3.39
CA VAL A 107 -33.82 -25.22 -4.50
C VAL A 107 -33.74 -26.43 -5.43
N ALA A 108 -32.51 -26.86 -5.75
CA ALA A 108 -32.30 -28.03 -6.59
C ALA A 108 -32.85 -29.30 -5.95
N LYS A 109 -32.64 -29.48 -4.63
CA LYS A 109 -33.21 -30.62 -3.88
C LYS A 109 -34.74 -30.62 -3.92
N ALA A 110 -35.38 -29.47 -3.67
CA ALA A 110 -36.81 -29.36 -3.72
C ALA A 110 -37.41 -29.73 -5.09
N LYS A 111 -36.73 -29.36 -6.20
CA LYS A 111 -37.13 -29.73 -7.55
C LYS A 111 -37.02 -31.25 -7.78
N LEU A 112 -35.99 -31.87 -7.24
CA LEU A 112 -35.81 -33.33 -7.35
C LEU A 112 -36.83 -34.12 -6.54
N ASP A 113 -37.14 -33.63 -5.34
CA ASP A 113 -38.12 -34.26 -4.43
C ASP A 113 -39.59 -34.13 -4.96
N SER A 114 -39.87 -33.18 -5.83
CA SER A 114 -41.20 -32.96 -6.45
C SER A 114 -41.45 -33.76 -7.71
N ARG A 115 -40.56 -34.55 -8.18
CA ARG A 115 -40.68 -35.40 -9.38
C ARG A 115 -41.34 -36.73 -9.09
#